data_1b3e3cddb14ef8d88ebaf6fb04c22fd6
#
_entry.id   1b3e3cddb14ef8d88ebaf6fb04c22fd6
#
_cell.length_a   1.000
_cell.length_b   1.000
_cell.length_c   1.000
_cell.angle_alpha   90.00
_cell.angle_beta   90.00
_cell.angle_gamma   90.00
#
_symmetry.space_group_name_H-M   'P 1'
#
loop_
_entity.id
_entity.type
_entity.pdbx_description
1 polymer ?
#
loop_
_entity_poly.entity_id
_entity_poly.type
_entity_poly.pdbx_seq_one_letter_code
_entity_poly.pdbx_strand_id
1 'polypeptide(L)'
;MKDRHRRPKSGPAAPVKARAERAPAAKAPAPLKKEPRPAPEAPARPLMRREGEKPAERVPVILETAGSDQYRLIDSGAGEKLEQYGPYRIVRPEAQALWQRSLPGIWDKADALFTGDTDEDGMGRWKFPRVALGETWPMQLLGVDFHGRFTAFRHVGVFPEQLAHWSWMKEKVETAGRPVKVLNLFGYTGVASLIAASAGAEVTHVDASKKAIGWARENQALGRMEKLPIRWICEDAMKFIQREERRGSKYDIILTDPPKFGRGPNGEVWHLFDHLPLMLDVCREILSPKAIGLVLTAYSIRASFYSIHELMRETMRGAGGTVESGELVIRESGPEGRDAGRALSTSLFSRWVSA
;
A
#
# COMPACT_ATOMS: atom_id res chain seq x y z
N MET A 1 -57.87 -61.89 -53.46
CA MET A 1 -59.20 -61.29 -53.32
C MET A 1 -59.05 -59.99 -52.62
N LYS A 2 -59.03 -58.85 -53.35
CA LYS A 2 -60.06 -57.82 -53.42
C LYS A 2 -60.37 -57.28 -52.01
N ASP A 3 -60.26 -56.00 -51.66
CA ASP A 3 -60.68 -54.82 -52.40
C ASP A 3 -60.25 -53.54 -51.64
N ARG A 4 -59.85 -52.53 -52.42
CA ARG A 4 -60.25 -51.11 -52.49
C ARG A 4 -60.03 -50.17 -51.27
N HIS A 5 -59.14 -49.33 -51.48
CA HIS A 5 -59.21 -47.84 -51.60
C HIS A 5 -60.35 -47.11 -50.88
N ARG A 6 -59.97 -46.15 -50.02
CA ARG A 6 -60.54 -44.80 -50.09
C ARG A 6 -59.59 -43.81 -49.38
N ARG A 7 -59.05 -42.85 -50.12
CA ARG A 7 -58.52 -41.58 -49.64
C ARG A 7 -59.68 -40.67 -49.23
N PRO A 8 -59.54 -39.86 -48.22
CA PRO A 8 -60.25 -38.59 -48.10
C PRO A 8 -59.35 -37.38 -48.41
N LYS A 9 -59.98 -36.40 -48.99
CA LYS A 9 -59.51 -35.17 -49.60
C LYS A 9 -58.91 -34.21 -48.56
N SER A 10 -57.83 -33.56 -48.98
CA SER A 10 -57.21 -32.40 -48.30
C SER A 10 -58.10 -31.15 -48.39
N GLY A 11 -58.45 -30.57 -47.26
CA GLY A 11 -58.94 -29.19 -47.13
C GLY A 11 -57.83 -28.27 -46.61
N PRO A 12 -57.86 -27.00 -47.00
CA PRO A 12 -56.74 -26.09 -46.66
C PRO A 12 -56.72 -25.69 -45.16
N ALA A 13 -55.55 -25.83 -44.55
CA ALA A 13 -55.28 -25.40 -43.17
C ALA A 13 -55.28 -23.89 -43.10
N ALA A 14 -55.97 -23.34 -42.12
CA ALA A 14 -55.96 -21.95 -41.78
C ALA A 14 -54.60 -21.53 -41.08
N PRO A 15 -54.10 -20.30 -41.22
CA PRO A 15 -52.82 -19.90 -40.65
C PRO A 15 -52.90 -19.76 -39.13
N VAL A 16 -52.03 -20.51 -38.45
CA VAL A 16 -51.82 -20.37 -36.99
C VAL A 16 -51.10 -19.05 -36.74
N LYS A 17 -51.77 -18.12 -36.09
CA LYS A 17 -51.16 -16.89 -35.59
C LYS A 17 -50.16 -17.25 -34.47
N ALA A 18 -48.88 -17.06 -34.74
CA ALA A 18 -47.82 -17.13 -33.74
C ALA A 18 -48.05 -16.04 -32.70
N ARG A 19 -48.27 -16.47 -31.47
CA ARG A 19 -48.35 -15.59 -30.30
C ARG A 19 -46.90 -15.23 -29.93
N ALA A 20 -46.47 -13.98 -30.23
CA ALA A 20 -45.18 -13.45 -29.77
C ALA A 20 -45.20 -13.38 -28.25
N GLU A 21 -44.40 -14.24 -27.60
CA GLU A 21 -44.09 -14.11 -26.18
C GLU A 21 -43.27 -12.83 -25.98
N ARG A 22 -43.87 -11.87 -25.27
CA ARG A 22 -43.16 -10.69 -24.81
C ARG A 22 -42.18 -11.14 -23.72
N ALA A 23 -40.88 -10.95 -23.97
CA ALA A 23 -39.83 -11.03 -22.95
C ALA A 23 -40.18 -10.11 -21.75
N PRO A 24 -39.93 -10.54 -20.51
CA PRO A 24 -40.18 -9.70 -19.35
C PRO A 24 -39.30 -8.46 -19.40
N ALA A 25 -39.88 -7.28 -19.23
CA ALA A 25 -39.20 -6.02 -19.18
C ALA A 25 -38.16 -6.06 -18.03
N ALA A 26 -36.89 -5.74 -18.36
CA ALA A 26 -35.83 -5.59 -17.37
C ALA A 26 -36.26 -4.55 -16.36
N LYS A 27 -36.27 -4.92 -15.08
CA LYS A 27 -36.50 -3.97 -13.96
C LYS A 27 -35.42 -2.90 -14.02
N ALA A 28 -35.85 -1.64 -14.06
CA ALA A 28 -34.95 -0.50 -13.94
C ALA A 28 -34.09 -0.63 -12.66
N PRO A 29 -32.78 -0.29 -12.72
CA PRO A 29 -31.94 -0.34 -11.54
C PRO A 29 -32.53 0.56 -10.45
N ALA A 30 -32.54 0.07 -9.21
CA ALA A 30 -32.99 0.84 -8.07
C ALA A 30 -32.15 2.12 -7.94
N PRO A 31 -32.74 3.28 -7.56
CA PRO A 31 -31.98 4.50 -7.40
C PRO A 31 -30.88 4.29 -6.35
N LEU A 32 -29.64 4.62 -6.73
CA LEU A 32 -28.49 4.64 -5.82
C LEU A 32 -28.89 5.45 -4.58
N LYS A 33 -28.86 4.82 -3.40
CA LYS A 33 -29.04 5.52 -2.14
C LYS A 33 -27.95 6.59 -2.07
N LYS A 34 -28.36 7.87 -2.10
CA LYS A 34 -27.45 8.98 -1.83
C LYS A 34 -26.88 8.76 -0.44
N GLU A 35 -25.58 8.53 -0.35
CA GLU A 35 -24.90 8.53 0.93
C GLU A 35 -25.18 9.84 1.67
N PRO A 36 -25.45 9.80 2.97
CA PRO A 36 -25.67 11.03 3.74
C PRO A 36 -24.42 11.91 3.59
N ARG A 37 -24.63 13.17 3.22
CA ARG A 37 -23.55 14.18 3.23
C ARG A 37 -22.86 14.10 4.60
N PRO A 38 -21.53 13.97 4.64
CA PRO A 38 -20.82 14.07 5.91
C PRO A 38 -21.17 15.39 6.58
N ALA A 39 -21.31 15.37 7.91
CA ALA A 39 -21.51 16.58 8.70
C ALA A 39 -20.40 17.59 8.35
N PRO A 40 -20.69 18.92 8.34
CA PRO A 40 -19.68 19.92 8.06
C PRO A 40 -18.50 19.71 9.02
N GLU A 41 -17.34 19.40 8.47
CA GLU A 41 -16.10 19.34 9.25
C GLU A 41 -15.86 20.70 9.91
N ALA A 42 -15.37 20.68 11.15
CA ALA A 42 -14.89 21.89 11.81
C ALA A 42 -13.93 22.65 10.87
N PRO A 43 -13.94 24.00 10.87
CA PRO A 43 -13.13 24.76 9.94
C PRO A 43 -11.69 24.27 9.96
N ALA A 44 -11.20 23.85 8.80
CA ALA A 44 -9.86 23.31 8.67
C ALA A 44 -8.85 24.34 9.21
N ARG A 45 -7.94 23.92 10.07
CA ARG A 45 -6.83 24.75 10.52
C ARG A 45 -6.09 25.28 9.28
N PRO A 46 -5.87 26.60 9.15
CA PRO A 46 -5.11 27.14 8.03
C PRO A 46 -3.68 26.59 8.07
N LEU A 47 -3.13 26.29 6.89
CA LEU A 47 -1.72 25.88 6.77
C LEU A 47 -0.82 27.01 7.25
N MET A 48 0.25 26.68 7.94
CA MET A 48 1.21 27.64 8.41
C MET A 48 2.03 28.23 7.24
N ARG A 49 1.99 29.54 7.07
CA ARG A 49 2.90 30.23 6.16
C ARG A 49 4.29 30.23 6.77
N ARG A 50 5.26 29.61 6.09
CA ARG A 50 6.64 29.53 6.55
C ARG A 50 7.51 30.52 5.81
N GLU A 51 8.48 31.04 6.52
CA GLU A 51 9.49 31.98 6.00
C GLU A 51 10.85 31.27 5.82
N GLY A 52 11.78 31.94 5.17
CA GLY A 52 13.11 31.44 4.89
C GLY A 52 13.23 30.74 3.54
N GLU A 53 14.39 30.17 3.27
CA GLU A 53 14.68 29.48 2.04
C GLU A 53 14.07 28.07 2.01
N LYS A 54 13.74 27.61 0.80
CA LYS A 54 13.37 26.20 0.60
C LYS A 54 14.62 25.33 0.81
N PRO A 55 14.50 24.10 1.31
CA PRO A 55 15.58 23.14 1.33
C PRO A 55 16.19 22.94 -0.06
N ALA A 56 17.45 22.53 -0.10
CA ALA A 56 18.05 22.02 -1.35
C ALA A 56 17.20 20.89 -1.93
N GLU A 57 17.31 20.65 -3.22
CA GLU A 57 16.51 19.60 -3.88
C GLU A 57 17.39 18.59 -4.59
N ARG A 58 16.90 17.36 -4.64
CA ARG A 58 17.46 16.27 -5.42
C ARG A 58 16.34 15.52 -6.11
N VAL A 59 16.18 15.76 -7.41
CA VAL A 59 15.10 15.22 -8.24
C VAL A 59 15.56 15.01 -9.68
N PRO A 60 15.06 13.99 -10.39
CA PRO A 60 14.34 12.84 -9.81
C PRO A 60 15.32 11.89 -9.11
N VAL A 61 14.87 11.21 -8.09
CA VAL A 61 15.61 10.14 -7.41
C VAL A 61 14.86 8.83 -7.63
N ILE A 62 15.57 7.82 -8.09
CA ILE A 62 15.04 6.45 -8.16
C ILE A 62 15.66 5.67 -7.02
N LEU A 63 14.83 5.21 -6.08
CA LEU A 63 15.25 4.33 -5.01
C LEU A 63 14.83 2.91 -5.36
N GLU A 64 15.83 2.05 -5.49
CA GLU A 64 15.64 0.68 -5.96
C GLU A 64 15.68 -0.32 -4.81
N THR A 65 14.73 -1.24 -4.80
CA THR A 65 14.76 -2.44 -3.99
C THR A 65 15.24 -3.61 -4.85
N ALA A 66 16.39 -4.14 -4.49
CA ALA A 66 16.93 -5.37 -5.08
C ALA A 66 16.30 -6.61 -4.43
N GLY A 67 16.29 -7.72 -5.17
CA GLY A 67 15.87 -9.01 -4.65
C GLY A 67 16.77 -9.56 -3.54
N SER A 68 16.18 -10.33 -2.65
CA SER A 68 16.87 -11.09 -1.60
C SER A 68 16.34 -12.52 -1.55
N ASP A 69 16.90 -13.36 -0.67
CA ASP A 69 16.40 -14.71 -0.46
C ASP A 69 14.99 -14.75 0.12
N GLN A 70 14.57 -13.68 0.78
CA GLN A 70 13.24 -13.59 1.41
C GLN A 70 12.20 -12.91 0.53
N TYR A 71 12.59 -11.97 -0.31
CA TYR A 71 11.73 -11.31 -1.26
C TYR A 71 12.45 -11.00 -2.56
N ARG A 72 11.80 -11.25 -3.68
CA ARG A 72 12.24 -10.79 -5.00
C ARG A 72 11.09 -10.65 -5.99
N LEU A 73 11.18 -9.68 -6.87
CA LEU A 73 10.39 -9.62 -8.09
C LEU A 73 11.06 -10.54 -9.13
N ILE A 74 10.38 -11.62 -9.50
CA ILE A 74 10.94 -12.61 -10.43
C ILE A 74 10.78 -12.14 -11.88
N ASP A 75 9.56 -11.74 -12.24
CA ASP A 75 9.17 -11.26 -13.57
C ASP A 75 7.93 -10.38 -13.45
N SER A 76 7.69 -9.50 -14.41
CA SER A 76 6.47 -8.70 -14.50
C SER A 76 6.04 -8.55 -15.96
N GLY A 77 4.76 -8.28 -16.16
CA GLY A 77 4.23 -8.01 -17.51
C GLY A 77 2.76 -8.41 -17.66
N ALA A 78 2.13 -7.91 -18.70
CA ALA A 78 0.73 -8.12 -19.00
C ALA A 78 -0.22 -7.74 -17.84
N GLY A 79 0.11 -6.67 -17.11
CA GLY A 79 -0.69 -6.18 -15.98
C GLY A 79 -0.53 -6.96 -14.68
N GLU A 80 0.48 -7.82 -14.56
CA GLU A 80 0.73 -8.66 -13.39
C GLU A 80 2.21 -8.71 -13.02
N LYS A 81 2.48 -9.15 -11.81
CA LYS A 81 3.82 -9.42 -11.29
C LYS A 81 3.90 -10.78 -10.61
N LEU A 82 5.01 -11.49 -10.86
CA LEU A 82 5.37 -12.76 -10.23
C LEU A 82 6.47 -12.47 -9.21
N GLU A 83 6.20 -12.73 -7.95
CA GLU A 83 7.08 -12.42 -6.84
C GLU A 83 7.36 -13.65 -5.98
N GLN A 84 8.53 -13.68 -5.36
CA GLN A 84 8.87 -14.62 -4.30
C GLN A 84 8.67 -13.95 -2.94
N TYR A 85 7.87 -14.54 -2.07
CA TYR A 85 7.70 -14.14 -0.67
C TYR A 85 8.03 -15.31 0.25
N GLY A 86 9.24 -15.34 0.79
CA GLY A 86 9.73 -16.48 1.52
C GLY A 86 9.69 -17.75 0.65
N PRO A 87 8.99 -18.82 1.06
CA PRO A 87 8.94 -20.05 0.30
C PRO A 87 7.98 -20.00 -0.91
N TYR A 88 7.11 -18.99 -1.03
CA TYR A 88 6.02 -19.00 -2.00
C TYR A 88 6.22 -18.04 -3.17
N ARG A 89 5.90 -18.52 -4.37
CA ARG A 89 5.78 -17.71 -5.58
C ARG A 89 4.32 -17.28 -5.75
N ILE A 90 4.09 -15.99 -5.78
CA ILE A 90 2.75 -15.43 -5.86
C ILE A 90 2.59 -14.52 -7.07
N VAL A 91 1.43 -14.58 -7.70
CA VAL A 91 1.02 -13.68 -8.78
C VAL A 91 0.01 -12.69 -8.25
N ARG A 92 0.24 -11.42 -8.53
CA ARG A 92 -0.65 -10.31 -8.14
C ARG A 92 -0.85 -9.35 -9.30
N PRO A 93 -2.00 -8.65 -9.40
CA PRO A 93 -2.21 -7.57 -10.35
C PRO A 93 -1.20 -6.43 -10.14
N GLU A 94 -0.69 -5.88 -11.25
CA GLU A 94 0.20 -4.73 -11.28
C GLU A 94 0.00 -3.92 -12.58
N ALA A 95 -0.83 -2.91 -12.52
CA ALA A 95 -1.23 -2.13 -13.69
C ALA A 95 -0.07 -1.41 -14.38
N GLN A 96 1.04 -1.16 -13.69
CA GLN A 96 2.22 -0.51 -14.25
C GLN A 96 3.11 -1.46 -15.06
N ALA A 97 2.90 -2.77 -15.00
CA ALA A 97 3.61 -3.77 -15.79
C ALA A 97 3.05 -3.84 -17.24
N LEU A 98 3.26 -2.77 -18.03
CA LEU A 98 2.67 -2.57 -19.36
C LEU A 98 3.28 -3.46 -20.45
N TRP A 99 4.44 -4.04 -20.21
CA TRP A 99 5.18 -4.87 -21.14
C TRP A 99 4.75 -6.33 -21.09
N GLN A 100 5.27 -7.15 -22.00
CA GLN A 100 5.04 -8.59 -22.00
C GLN A 100 5.92 -9.27 -20.94
N ARG A 101 5.48 -10.42 -20.44
CA ARG A 101 6.26 -11.28 -19.53
C ARG A 101 7.54 -11.73 -20.22
N SER A 102 8.68 -11.63 -19.53
CA SER A 102 9.99 -12.09 -20.06
C SER A 102 10.18 -13.59 -19.92
N LEU A 103 9.57 -14.18 -18.88
CA LEU A 103 9.77 -15.58 -18.50
C LEU A 103 8.41 -16.31 -18.40
N PRO A 104 7.64 -16.42 -19.49
CA PRO A 104 6.25 -16.93 -19.43
C PRO A 104 6.15 -18.33 -18.82
N GLY A 105 7.08 -19.24 -19.10
CA GLY A 105 7.05 -20.61 -18.60
C GLY A 105 7.29 -20.79 -17.09
N ILE A 106 7.64 -19.73 -16.37
CA ILE A 106 7.84 -19.80 -14.91
C ILE A 106 6.55 -19.45 -14.13
N TRP A 107 5.63 -18.73 -14.75
CA TRP A 107 4.38 -18.29 -14.14
C TRP A 107 3.47 -19.46 -13.75
N ASP A 108 3.50 -20.55 -14.53
CA ASP A 108 2.75 -21.78 -14.22
C ASP A 108 3.23 -22.48 -12.94
N LYS A 109 4.39 -22.06 -12.41
CA LYS A 109 4.95 -22.56 -11.16
C LYS A 109 4.54 -21.74 -9.94
N ALA A 110 3.63 -20.77 -10.09
CA ALA A 110 3.12 -20.00 -8.97
C ALA A 110 2.38 -20.89 -7.97
N ASP A 111 2.58 -20.62 -6.69
CA ASP A 111 1.93 -21.31 -5.57
C ASP A 111 0.59 -20.69 -5.22
N ALA A 112 0.46 -19.37 -5.42
CA ALA A 112 -0.76 -18.61 -5.18
C ALA A 112 -0.98 -17.53 -6.24
N LEU A 113 -2.23 -17.32 -6.63
CA LEU A 113 -2.66 -16.26 -7.54
C LEU A 113 -3.76 -15.45 -6.88
N PHE A 114 -3.60 -14.14 -6.85
CA PHE A 114 -4.66 -13.25 -6.41
C PHE A 114 -5.60 -12.97 -7.58
N THR A 115 -6.90 -13.18 -7.35
CA THR A 115 -7.96 -12.90 -8.32
C THR A 115 -8.97 -11.97 -7.69
N GLY A 116 -9.15 -10.79 -8.24
CA GLY A 116 -10.04 -9.78 -7.69
C GLY A 116 -9.93 -8.48 -8.45
N ASP A 117 -10.42 -7.42 -7.84
CA ASP A 117 -10.30 -6.07 -8.37
C ASP A 117 -8.83 -5.65 -8.47
N THR A 118 -8.50 -4.94 -9.53
CA THR A 118 -7.16 -4.38 -9.75
C THR A 118 -6.92 -3.11 -8.96
N ASP A 119 -7.98 -2.49 -8.43
CA ASP A 119 -7.87 -1.34 -7.54
C ASP A 119 -7.10 -1.72 -6.26
N GLU A 120 -6.35 -0.76 -5.74
CA GLU A 120 -5.45 -0.97 -4.59
C GLU A 120 -6.18 -1.49 -3.35
N ASP A 121 -7.41 -1.00 -3.12
CA ASP A 121 -8.30 -1.41 -2.04
C ASP A 121 -9.22 -2.57 -2.45
N GLY A 122 -9.03 -3.13 -3.65
CA GLY A 122 -9.89 -4.17 -4.21
C GLY A 122 -9.83 -5.46 -3.41
N MET A 123 -11.00 -5.94 -2.99
CA MET A 123 -11.12 -7.26 -2.37
C MET A 123 -11.07 -8.35 -3.43
N GLY A 124 -10.46 -9.47 -3.09
CA GLY A 124 -10.33 -10.61 -3.98
C GLY A 124 -10.14 -11.91 -3.23
N ARG A 125 -9.68 -12.89 -3.95
CA ARG A 125 -9.46 -14.24 -3.42
C ARG A 125 -8.12 -14.76 -3.92
N TRP A 126 -7.44 -15.50 -3.04
CA TRP A 126 -6.29 -16.29 -3.40
C TRP A 126 -6.72 -17.63 -3.95
N LYS A 127 -6.14 -18.02 -5.07
CA LYS A 127 -6.25 -19.36 -5.65
C LYS A 127 -4.92 -20.07 -5.46
N PHE A 128 -4.98 -21.33 -5.06
CA PHE A 128 -3.81 -22.18 -4.85
C PHE A 128 -3.84 -23.31 -5.88
N PRO A 129 -3.17 -23.14 -7.05
CA PRO A 129 -3.34 -24.06 -8.18
C PRO A 129 -2.70 -25.44 -7.94
N ARG A 130 -1.77 -25.55 -6.99
CA ARG A 130 -0.99 -26.77 -6.76
C ARG A 130 -1.37 -27.46 -5.46
N VAL A 131 -1.19 -26.78 -4.33
CA VAL A 131 -1.46 -27.30 -2.99
C VAL A 131 -2.08 -26.19 -2.17
N ALA A 132 -3.07 -26.50 -1.33
CA ALA A 132 -3.59 -25.53 -0.39
C ALA A 132 -2.49 -25.11 0.59
N LEU A 133 -2.27 -23.80 0.70
CA LEU A 133 -1.24 -23.23 1.57
C LEU A 133 -1.85 -22.83 2.92
N GLY A 134 -1.01 -22.77 3.95
CA GLY A 134 -1.37 -22.17 5.22
C GLY A 134 -1.69 -20.68 5.09
N GLU A 135 -2.46 -20.14 6.02
CA GLU A 135 -2.82 -18.72 6.02
C GLU A 135 -1.59 -17.82 6.23
N THR A 136 -0.62 -18.26 7.02
CA THR A 136 0.58 -17.48 7.38
C THR A 136 1.85 -18.27 7.19
N TRP A 137 2.95 -17.55 6.94
CA TRP A 137 4.31 -18.11 6.89
C TRP A 137 5.33 -17.10 7.43
N PRO A 138 6.43 -17.56 8.04
CA PRO A 138 7.48 -16.67 8.51
C PRO A 138 8.29 -16.10 7.35
N MET A 139 8.68 -14.84 7.49
CA MET A 139 9.59 -14.11 6.60
C MET A 139 10.57 -13.28 7.42
N GLN A 140 11.67 -12.86 6.80
CA GLN A 140 12.64 -11.96 7.44
C GLN A 140 13.07 -10.86 6.47
N LEU A 141 13.11 -9.60 6.94
CA LEU A 141 13.69 -8.47 6.20
C LEU A 141 14.51 -7.61 7.15
N LEU A 142 15.70 -7.20 6.74
CA LEU A 142 16.64 -6.38 7.53
C LEU A 142 16.89 -6.91 8.96
N GLY A 143 16.86 -8.24 9.13
CA GLY A 143 17.07 -8.89 10.42
C GLY A 143 15.83 -8.99 11.31
N VAL A 144 14.65 -8.63 10.81
CA VAL A 144 13.38 -8.68 11.54
C VAL A 144 12.48 -9.78 10.99
N ASP A 145 12.03 -10.67 11.87
CA ASP A 145 11.07 -11.71 11.53
C ASP A 145 9.64 -11.18 11.56
N PHE A 146 8.82 -11.58 10.60
CA PHE A 146 7.42 -11.23 10.51
C PHE A 146 6.62 -12.29 9.75
N HIS A 147 5.30 -12.25 9.87
CA HIS A 147 4.40 -13.13 9.13
C HIS A 147 3.99 -12.53 7.78
N GLY A 148 4.25 -13.26 6.70
CA GLY A 148 3.45 -13.14 5.47
C GLY A 148 2.08 -13.77 5.72
N ARG A 149 1.00 -13.20 5.13
CA ARG A 149 -0.36 -13.71 5.32
C ARG A 149 -1.21 -13.51 4.07
N PHE A 150 -1.93 -14.54 3.66
CA PHE A 150 -2.98 -14.44 2.65
C PHE A 150 -4.25 -13.86 3.27
N THR A 151 -4.69 -12.71 2.75
CA THR A 151 -5.89 -12.01 3.23
C THR A 151 -6.90 -11.83 2.11
N ALA A 152 -8.03 -11.18 2.38
CA ALA A 152 -8.98 -10.81 1.33
C ALA A 152 -8.44 -9.72 0.38
N PHE A 153 -7.26 -9.17 0.66
CA PHE A 153 -6.59 -8.17 -0.16
C PHE A 153 -5.37 -8.78 -0.86
N ARG A 154 -4.89 -8.10 -1.91
CA ARG A 154 -3.70 -8.53 -2.65
C ARG A 154 -2.38 -8.40 -1.86
N HIS A 155 -2.38 -7.62 -0.77
CA HIS A 155 -1.21 -7.43 0.07
C HIS A 155 -1.01 -8.58 1.05
N VAL A 156 0.23 -9.01 1.19
CA VAL A 156 0.60 -10.16 2.03
C VAL A 156 1.28 -9.77 3.34
N GLY A 157 1.08 -8.54 3.78
CA GLY A 157 1.57 -8.06 5.08
C GLY A 157 2.80 -7.18 5.04
N VAL A 158 3.40 -6.98 3.87
CA VAL A 158 4.59 -6.14 3.70
C VAL A 158 4.60 -5.48 2.34
N PHE A 159 5.23 -4.31 2.27
CA PHE A 159 5.48 -3.53 1.08
C PHE A 159 7.00 -3.47 0.83
N PRO A 160 7.57 -4.44 0.09
CA PRO A 160 9.02 -4.58 -0.02
C PRO A 160 9.73 -3.40 -0.68
N GLU A 161 9.04 -2.63 -1.50
CA GLU A 161 9.53 -1.39 -2.09
C GLU A 161 9.97 -0.35 -1.06
N GLN A 162 9.40 -0.41 0.13
CA GLN A 162 9.76 0.45 1.27
C GLN A 162 11.14 0.11 1.88
N LEU A 163 11.76 -1.01 1.50
CA LEU A 163 13.07 -1.42 2.03
C LEU A 163 14.13 -0.34 1.86
N ALA A 164 14.06 0.43 0.77
CA ALA A 164 14.99 1.55 0.56
C ALA A 164 14.88 2.62 1.67
N HIS A 165 13.66 2.92 2.12
CA HIS A 165 13.42 3.84 3.23
C HIS A 165 13.77 3.21 4.58
N TRP A 166 13.45 1.93 4.77
CA TRP A 166 13.72 1.24 6.02
C TRP A 166 15.21 1.02 6.24
N SER A 167 15.98 0.72 5.18
CA SER A 167 17.44 0.62 5.24
C SER A 167 18.08 1.95 5.59
N TRP A 168 17.63 3.04 4.92
CA TRP A 168 18.07 4.40 5.24
C TRP A 168 17.75 4.77 6.70
N MET A 169 16.53 4.53 7.16
CA MET A 169 16.14 4.79 8.56
C MET A 169 16.99 3.98 9.54
N LYS A 170 17.18 2.68 9.28
CA LYS A 170 17.98 1.80 10.12
C LYS A 170 19.40 2.34 10.27
N GLU A 171 20.06 2.67 9.14
CA GLU A 171 21.40 3.26 9.13
C GLU A 171 21.44 4.55 9.95
N LYS A 172 20.47 5.46 9.75
CA LYS A 172 20.41 6.73 10.47
C LYS A 172 20.24 6.55 11.99
N VAL A 173 19.44 5.57 12.41
CA VAL A 173 19.28 5.24 13.83
C VAL A 173 20.58 4.69 14.42
N GLU A 174 21.21 3.73 13.73
CA GLU A 174 22.44 3.08 14.19
C GLU A 174 23.64 4.05 14.28
N THR A 175 23.70 5.03 13.38
CA THR A 175 24.81 5.97 13.29
C THR A 175 24.59 7.29 14.04
N ALA A 176 23.42 7.51 14.62
CA ALA A 176 23.07 8.79 15.26
C ALA A 176 23.92 9.16 16.48
N GLY A 177 24.53 8.16 17.15
CA GLY A 177 25.32 8.38 18.38
C GLY A 177 24.49 8.91 19.58
N ARG A 178 23.16 8.86 19.51
CA ARG A 178 22.22 9.31 20.53
C ARG A 178 20.90 8.53 20.42
N PRO A 179 20.05 8.57 21.45
CA PRO A 179 18.69 8.05 21.34
C PRO A 179 17.92 8.73 20.22
N VAL A 180 17.23 7.94 19.39
CA VAL A 180 16.41 8.40 18.26
C VAL A 180 14.96 8.02 18.50
N LYS A 181 14.06 8.98 18.31
CA LYS A 181 12.61 8.77 18.39
C LYS A 181 12.02 8.69 16.99
N VAL A 182 11.40 7.56 16.69
CA VAL A 182 10.77 7.31 15.38
C VAL A 182 9.25 7.29 15.55
N LEU A 183 8.56 8.06 14.72
CA LEU A 183 7.11 7.99 14.55
C LEU A 183 6.80 7.32 13.21
N ASN A 184 6.03 6.25 13.24
CA ASN A 184 5.55 5.56 12.05
C ASN A 184 4.03 5.69 11.96
N LEU A 185 3.54 6.50 11.02
CA LEU A 185 2.14 6.76 10.75
C LEU A 185 1.66 5.86 9.61
N PHE A 186 0.43 5.35 9.71
CA PHE A 186 -0.13 4.34 8.81
C PHE A 186 0.77 3.09 8.78
N GLY A 187 1.25 2.68 9.95
CA GLY A 187 2.34 1.73 10.09
C GLY A 187 2.01 0.28 9.77
N TYR A 188 0.73 -0.03 9.48
CA TYR A 188 0.22 -1.33 9.04
C TYR A 188 0.67 -2.49 9.97
N THR A 189 1.36 -3.51 9.44
CA THR A 189 1.80 -4.69 10.19
C THR A 189 3.06 -4.47 11.04
N GLY A 190 3.58 -3.23 11.10
CA GLY A 190 4.64 -2.83 12.01
C GLY A 190 6.06 -3.21 11.61
N VAL A 191 6.30 -3.78 10.41
CA VAL A 191 7.65 -4.22 10.00
C VAL A 191 8.66 -3.06 10.07
N ALA A 192 8.32 -1.88 9.54
CA ALA A 192 9.18 -0.68 9.65
C ALA A 192 9.46 -0.29 11.11
N SER A 193 8.45 -0.39 11.98
CA SER A 193 8.58 -0.08 13.41
C SER A 193 9.49 -1.06 14.14
N LEU A 194 9.39 -2.34 13.80
CA LEU A 194 10.27 -3.37 14.35
C LEU A 194 11.71 -3.17 13.89
N ILE A 195 11.93 -2.82 12.61
CA ILE A 195 13.26 -2.50 12.08
C ILE A 195 13.84 -1.28 12.79
N ALA A 196 13.08 -0.22 13.00
CA ALA A 196 13.54 0.96 13.74
C ALA A 196 13.94 0.61 15.19
N ALA A 197 13.09 -0.16 15.88
CA ALA A 197 13.35 -0.56 17.26
C ALA A 197 14.55 -1.52 17.37
N SER A 198 14.75 -2.43 16.42
CA SER A 198 15.92 -3.32 16.37
C SER A 198 17.23 -2.55 16.18
N ALA A 199 17.16 -1.40 15.50
CA ALA A 199 18.29 -0.48 15.34
C ALA A 199 18.57 0.37 16.59
N GLY A 200 17.70 0.33 17.62
CA GLY A 200 17.87 1.06 18.89
C GLY A 200 16.98 2.31 19.05
N ALA A 201 15.99 2.51 18.18
CA ALA A 201 15.07 3.62 18.31
C ALA A 201 13.97 3.39 19.36
N GLU A 202 13.51 4.48 19.98
CA GLU A 202 12.20 4.53 20.65
C GLU A 202 11.13 4.77 19.61
N VAL A 203 10.18 3.83 19.47
CA VAL A 203 9.22 3.87 18.36
C VAL A 203 7.81 4.14 18.85
N THR A 204 7.12 5.04 18.16
CA THR A 204 5.67 5.17 18.24
C THR A 204 5.07 4.74 16.91
N HIS A 205 4.29 3.68 16.95
CA HIS A 205 3.57 3.13 15.79
C HIS A 205 2.10 3.50 15.89
N VAL A 206 1.56 4.07 14.82
CA VAL A 206 0.15 4.50 14.74
C VAL A 206 -0.50 3.89 13.50
N ASP A 207 -1.60 3.19 13.72
CA ASP A 207 -2.47 2.69 12.65
C ASP A 207 -3.93 2.70 13.11
N ALA A 208 -4.85 3.00 12.20
CA ALA A 208 -6.28 3.06 12.50
C ALA A 208 -6.93 1.67 12.65
N SER A 209 -6.29 0.63 12.09
CA SER A 209 -6.83 -0.73 12.05
C SER A 209 -6.42 -1.56 13.26
N LYS A 210 -7.39 -1.98 14.07
CA LYS A 210 -7.12 -2.95 15.16
C LYS A 210 -6.51 -4.26 14.67
N LYS A 211 -6.89 -4.69 13.44
CA LYS A 211 -6.33 -5.92 12.84
C LYS A 211 -4.85 -5.73 12.49
N ALA A 212 -4.49 -4.58 11.93
CA ALA A 212 -3.09 -4.24 11.63
C ALA A 212 -2.24 -4.19 12.90
N ILE A 213 -2.72 -3.50 13.96
CA ILE A 213 -2.06 -3.47 15.27
C ILE A 213 -1.93 -4.88 15.89
N GLY A 214 -2.96 -5.73 15.78
CA GLY A 214 -2.89 -7.13 16.22
C GLY A 214 -1.78 -7.88 15.49
N TRP A 215 -1.72 -7.78 14.19
CA TRP A 215 -0.69 -8.40 13.35
C TRP A 215 0.72 -7.85 13.67
N ALA A 216 0.85 -6.55 13.88
CA ALA A 216 2.11 -5.94 14.29
C ALA A 216 2.65 -6.52 15.62
N ARG A 217 1.77 -6.80 16.58
CA ARG A 217 2.13 -7.46 17.84
C ARG A 217 2.48 -8.94 17.66
N GLU A 218 1.79 -9.65 16.76
CA GLU A 218 2.16 -11.02 16.38
C GLU A 218 3.57 -11.04 15.75
N ASN A 219 3.90 -10.08 14.89
CA ASN A 219 5.24 -9.91 14.32
C ASN A 219 6.27 -9.60 15.40
N GLN A 220 5.94 -8.74 16.36
CA GLN A 220 6.81 -8.45 17.50
C GLN A 220 7.13 -9.71 18.31
N ALA A 221 6.13 -10.54 18.57
CA ALA A 221 6.29 -11.79 19.31
C ALA A 221 7.11 -12.81 18.51
N LEU A 222 6.86 -12.95 17.19
CA LEU A 222 7.63 -13.84 16.31
C LEU A 222 9.12 -13.48 16.34
N GLY A 223 9.44 -12.19 16.25
CA GLY A 223 10.81 -11.68 16.32
C GLY A 223 11.41 -11.64 17.72
N ARG A 224 10.66 -12.05 18.78
CA ARG A 224 11.08 -11.98 20.20
C ARG A 224 11.51 -10.57 20.62
N MET A 225 10.76 -9.57 20.14
CA MET A 225 11.06 -8.13 20.30
C MET A 225 10.17 -7.44 21.34
N GLU A 226 9.49 -8.17 22.21
CA GLU A 226 8.52 -7.61 23.19
C GLU A 226 9.16 -6.64 24.18
N LYS A 227 10.46 -6.75 24.38
CA LYS A 227 11.22 -5.86 25.29
C LYS A 227 11.66 -4.56 24.63
N LEU A 228 11.54 -4.43 23.30
CA LEU A 228 11.91 -3.21 22.59
C LEU A 228 10.89 -2.09 22.84
N PRO A 229 11.34 -0.84 22.90
CA PRO A 229 10.51 0.32 23.27
C PRO A 229 9.59 0.73 22.12
N ILE A 230 8.52 0.00 21.88
CA ILE A 230 7.52 0.29 20.85
C ILE A 230 6.16 0.60 21.51
N ARG A 231 5.61 1.77 21.22
CA ARG A 231 4.25 2.15 21.58
C ARG A 231 3.31 1.85 20.40
N TRP A 232 2.46 0.85 20.56
CA TRP A 232 1.44 0.49 19.58
C TRP A 232 0.16 1.28 19.84
N ILE A 233 -0.23 2.14 18.90
CA ILE A 233 -1.37 3.05 19.01
C ILE A 233 -2.39 2.72 17.92
N CYS A 234 -3.61 2.36 18.33
CA CYS A 234 -4.73 2.17 17.41
C CYS A 234 -5.57 3.46 17.39
N GLU A 235 -5.28 4.36 16.47
CA GLU A 235 -5.93 5.67 16.38
C GLU A 235 -5.82 6.26 14.96
N ASP A 236 -6.68 7.23 14.65
CA ASP A 236 -6.54 8.07 13.47
C ASP A 236 -5.24 8.88 13.51
N ALA A 237 -4.48 8.88 12.42
CA ALA A 237 -3.15 9.50 12.34
C ALA A 237 -3.23 11.02 12.58
N MET A 238 -4.20 11.71 12.00
CA MET A 238 -4.35 13.16 12.18
C MET A 238 -4.66 13.53 13.62
N LYS A 239 -5.59 12.83 14.27
CA LYS A 239 -5.92 13.05 15.68
C LYS A 239 -4.70 12.79 16.57
N PHE A 240 -3.95 11.74 16.27
CA PHE A 240 -2.74 11.40 17.00
C PHE A 240 -1.71 12.52 16.92
N ILE A 241 -1.30 12.95 15.72
CA ILE A 241 -0.24 13.96 15.56
C ILE A 241 -0.65 15.34 16.11
N GLN A 242 -1.90 15.75 15.95
CA GLN A 242 -2.42 16.98 16.54
C GLN A 242 -2.39 16.94 18.07
N ARG A 243 -2.61 15.77 18.68
CA ARG A 243 -2.47 15.59 20.11
C ARG A 243 -1.01 15.65 20.55
N GLU A 244 -0.10 15.02 19.81
CA GLU A 244 1.34 15.09 20.09
C GLU A 244 1.90 16.52 19.93
N GLU A 245 1.40 17.28 18.95
CA GLU A 245 1.72 18.71 18.80
C GLU A 245 1.32 19.49 20.06
N ARG A 246 0.07 19.36 20.53
CA ARG A 246 -0.40 20.04 21.75
C ARG A 246 0.39 19.64 23.01
N ARG A 247 0.96 18.43 23.04
CA ARG A 247 1.79 17.93 24.15
C ARG A 247 3.24 18.37 24.06
N GLY A 248 3.64 18.99 22.94
CA GLY A 248 5.04 19.34 22.68
C GLY A 248 5.94 18.13 22.45
N SER A 249 5.35 16.96 22.10
CA SER A 249 6.13 15.77 21.78
C SER A 249 6.98 15.99 20.54
N LYS A 250 8.18 15.38 20.50
CA LYS A 250 9.13 15.56 19.43
C LYS A 250 9.67 14.22 18.92
N TYR A 251 9.87 14.12 17.60
CA TYR A 251 10.37 12.95 16.90
C TYR A 251 11.54 13.31 16.00
N ASP A 252 12.48 12.39 15.87
CA ASP A 252 13.69 12.61 15.04
C ASP A 252 13.50 12.12 13.61
N ILE A 253 12.75 11.04 13.45
CA ILE A 253 12.36 10.51 12.14
C ILE A 253 10.85 10.29 12.15
N ILE A 254 10.19 10.75 11.09
CA ILE A 254 8.78 10.47 10.85
C ILE A 254 8.65 9.73 9.52
N LEU A 255 8.06 8.53 9.56
CA LEU A 255 7.65 7.80 8.37
C LEU A 255 6.15 7.96 8.21
N THR A 256 5.70 8.24 7.00
CA THR A 256 4.28 8.34 6.70
C THR A 256 3.96 7.74 5.34
N ASP A 257 2.97 6.87 5.32
CA ASP A 257 2.54 6.10 4.16
C ASP A 257 1.01 6.11 4.07
N PRO A 258 0.41 7.32 3.85
CA PRO A 258 -1.02 7.49 3.89
C PRO A 258 -1.69 6.82 2.68
N PRO A 259 -2.81 6.11 2.89
CA PRO A 259 -3.62 5.59 1.80
C PRO A 259 -4.28 6.74 1.03
N LYS A 260 -4.72 6.47 -0.19
CA LYS A 260 -5.51 7.42 -0.98
C LYS A 260 -6.81 7.80 -0.27
N PHE A 261 -7.46 6.80 0.34
CA PHE A 261 -8.67 6.92 1.15
C PHE A 261 -8.56 6.01 2.37
N GLY A 262 -9.11 6.44 3.51
CA GLY A 262 -9.12 5.63 4.73
C GLY A 262 -10.23 6.03 5.70
N ARG A 263 -10.48 5.15 6.68
CA ARG A 263 -11.39 5.43 7.79
C ARG A 263 -10.68 5.18 9.11
N GLY A 264 -10.78 6.13 10.01
CA GLY A 264 -10.32 6.00 11.38
C GLY A 264 -11.22 5.09 12.22
N PRO A 265 -10.76 4.67 13.40
CA PRO A 265 -11.47 3.71 14.25
C PRO A 265 -12.81 4.23 14.80
N ASN A 266 -13.04 5.55 14.79
CA ASN A 266 -14.28 6.19 15.26
C ASN A 266 -15.06 6.85 14.11
N GLY A 267 -14.78 6.46 12.85
CA GLY A 267 -15.50 6.96 11.68
C GLY A 267 -14.87 8.21 11.04
N GLU A 268 -13.69 8.61 11.47
CA GLU A 268 -12.89 9.64 10.80
C GLU A 268 -12.71 9.28 9.32
N VAL A 269 -12.71 10.29 8.45
CA VAL A 269 -12.50 10.09 7.02
C VAL A 269 -11.17 10.71 6.63
N TRP A 270 -10.36 9.94 5.94
CA TRP A 270 -9.11 10.37 5.35
C TRP A 270 -9.24 10.41 3.83
N HIS A 271 -8.91 11.55 3.23
CA HIS A 271 -8.69 11.74 1.80
C HIS A 271 -7.31 12.35 1.59
N LEU A 272 -6.47 11.70 0.81
CA LEU A 272 -5.06 12.08 0.68
C LEU A 272 -4.88 13.55 0.30
N PHE A 273 -5.50 14.00 -0.79
CA PHE A 273 -5.30 15.36 -1.29
C PHE A 273 -5.89 16.46 -0.40
N ASP A 274 -6.91 16.13 0.39
CA ASP A 274 -7.55 17.09 1.29
C ASP A 274 -6.76 17.24 2.61
N HIS A 275 -6.15 16.14 3.08
CA HIS A 275 -5.55 16.09 4.42
C HIS A 275 -4.02 16.10 4.42
N LEU A 276 -3.37 15.68 3.33
CA LEU A 276 -1.91 15.58 3.26
C LEU A 276 -1.19 16.89 3.57
N PRO A 277 -1.61 18.06 3.05
CA PRO A 277 -0.93 19.32 3.36
C PRO A 277 -0.93 19.63 4.85
N LEU A 278 -2.07 19.48 5.52
CA LEU A 278 -2.18 19.70 6.96
C LEU A 278 -1.40 18.66 7.76
N MET A 279 -1.42 17.39 7.33
CA MET A 279 -0.68 16.33 7.99
C MET A 279 0.82 16.62 8.00
N LEU A 280 1.39 17.01 6.85
CA LEU A 280 2.80 17.34 6.75
C LEU A 280 3.15 18.61 7.56
N ASP A 281 2.25 19.60 7.59
CA ASP A 281 2.40 20.80 8.40
C ASP A 281 2.50 20.48 9.90
N VAL A 282 1.62 19.61 10.40
CA VAL A 282 1.69 19.13 11.80
C VAL A 282 2.90 18.23 12.04
N CYS A 283 3.25 17.36 11.09
CA CYS A 283 4.48 16.56 11.18
C CYS A 283 5.70 17.45 11.34
N ARG A 284 5.79 18.56 10.61
CA ARG A 284 6.88 19.54 10.74
C ARG A 284 6.96 20.12 12.17
N GLU A 285 5.82 20.42 12.80
CA GLU A 285 5.78 20.98 14.15
C GLU A 285 6.25 19.98 15.22
N ILE A 286 6.05 18.69 15.00
CA ILE A 286 6.49 17.64 15.94
C ILE A 286 7.88 17.07 15.63
N LEU A 287 8.59 17.59 14.63
CA LEU A 287 10.00 17.27 14.44
C LEU A 287 10.83 17.86 15.58
N SER A 288 11.86 17.12 16.00
CA SER A 288 12.82 17.60 17.01
C SER A 288 13.77 18.65 16.41
N PRO A 289 14.39 19.50 17.23
CA PRO A 289 15.44 20.39 16.76
C PRO A 289 16.65 19.66 16.14
N LYS A 290 16.79 18.35 16.43
CA LYS A 290 17.81 17.46 15.89
C LYS A 290 17.20 16.40 14.97
N ALA A 291 16.09 16.75 14.31
CA ALA A 291 15.41 15.83 13.40
C ALA A 291 16.36 15.35 12.30
N ILE A 292 16.19 14.10 11.92
CA ILE A 292 16.98 13.42 10.89
C ILE A 292 16.23 13.43 9.57
N GLY A 293 14.91 13.20 9.60
CA GLY A 293 14.13 13.22 8.38
C GLY A 293 12.62 13.02 8.53
N LEU A 294 11.92 13.38 7.47
CA LEU A 294 10.49 13.18 7.26
C LEU A 294 10.31 12.47 5.93
N VAL A 295 9.72 11.29 5.94
CA VAL A 295 9.51 10.45 4.75
C VAL A 295 8.02 10.35 4.45
N LEU A 296 7.65 10.68 3.23
CA LEU A 296 6.32 10.47 2.65
C LEU A 296 6.43 9.48 1.51
N THR A 297 5.65 8.40 1.57
CA THR A 297 5.38 7.52 0.44
C THR A 297 3.94 7.69 -0.01
N ALA A 298 3.66 7.59 -1.30
CA ALA A 298 2.33 7.74 -1.86
C ALA A 298 2.09 6.71 -2.97
N TYR A 299 1.10 5.85 -2.77
CA TYR A 299 0.72 4.80 -3.71
C TYR A 299 -0.42 5.23 -4.60
N SER A 300 -0.41 4.76 -5.85
CA SER A 300 -1.54 4.82 -6.79
C SER A 300 -2.24 6.18 -6.91
N ILE A 301 -1.50 7.27 -6.70
CA ILE A 301 -2.05 8.62 -6.79
C ILE A 301 -2.02 9.14 -8.22
N ARG A 302 -3.07 9.87 -8.61
CA ARG A 302 -3.11 10.60 -9.90
C ARG A 302 -2.45 11.97 -9.74
N ALA A 303 -1.18 11.98 -9.38
CA ALA A 303 -0.39 13.19 -9.27
C ALA A 303 1.04 12.92 -9.76
N SER A 304 1.70 13.98 -10.19
CA SER A 304 3.14 13.94 -10.42
C SER A 304 3.89 13.88 -9.08
N PHE A 305 5.03 13.22 -9.02
CA PHE A 305 5.90 13.31 -7.85
C PHE A 305 6.33 14.75 -7.55
N TYR A 306 6.37 15.64 -8.53
CA TYR A 306 6.62 17.07 -8.32
C TYR A 306 5.59 17.75 -7.42
N SER A 307 4.32 17.30 -7.43
CA SER A 307 3.31 17.86 -6.54
C SER A 307 3.61 17.58 -5.07
N ILE A 308 4.03 16.34 -4.75
CA ILE A 308 4.44 15.99 -3.38
C ILE A 308 5.82 16.56 -3.03
N HIS A 309 6.70 16.70 -4.02
CA HIS A 309 8.01 17.34 -3.88
C HIS A 309 7.87 18.81 -3.46
N GLU A 310 7.12 19.60 -4.20
CA GLU A 310 6.91 21.02 -3.88
C GLU A 310 6.17 21.19 -2.54
N LEU A 311 5.19 20.32 -2.25
CA LEU A 311 4.52 20.33 -0.96
C LEU A 311 5.52 20.09 0.19
N MET A 312 6.41 19.10 0.06
CA MET A 312 7.44 18.83 1.06
C MET A 312 8.41 20.01 1.21
N ARG A 313 8.86 20.60 0.10
CA ARG A 313 9.76 21.77 0.13
C ARG A 313 9.12 22.99 0.79
N GLU A 314 7.84 23.25 0.51
CA GLU A 314 7.12 24.35 1.18
C GLU A 314 6.92 24.04 2.67
N THR A 315 6.56 22.81 3.02
CA THR A 315 6.44 22.38 4.41
C THR A 315 7.75 22.56 5.17
N MET A 316 8.88 22.24 4.56
CA MET A 316 10.20 22.28 5.19
C MET A 316 10.95 23.59 4.97
N ARG A 317 10.29 24.63 4.43
CA ARG A 317 10.88 25.97 4.27
C ARG A 317 11.47 26.48 5.59
N GLY A 318 12.68 27.04 5.54
CA GLY A 318 13.42 27.53 6.72
C GLY A 318 14.05 26.43 7.60
N ALA A 319 13.89 25.13 7.25
CA ALA A 319 14.49 24.04 8.01
C ALA A 319 15.91 23.67 7.56
N GLY A 320 16.35 24.18 6.39
CA GLY A 320 17.57 23.69 5.75
C GLY A 320 17.45 22.25 5.26
N GLY A 321 18.58 21.59 5.02
CA GLY A 321 18.60 20.21 4.54
C GLY A 321 18.25 20.06 3.07
N THR A 322 17.86 18.83 2.69
CA THR A 322 17.59 18.47 1.29
C THR A 322 16.27 17.72 1.18
N VAL A 323 15.47 18.03 0.19
CA VAL A 323 14.30 17.25 -0.22
C VAL A 323 14.65 16.39 -1.43
N GLU A 324 14.58 15.09 -1.25
CA GLU A 324 14.75 14.08 -2.30
C GLU A 324 13.37 13.56 -2.69
N SER A 325 13.08 13.50 -4.00
CA SER A 325 11.78 13.00 -4.46
C SER A 325 11.89 12.24 -5.77
N GLY A 326 11.01 11.29 -5.95
CA GLY A 326 10.97 10.47 -7.15
C GLY A 326 10.14 9.21 -6.95
N GLU A 327 10.70 8.06 -7.34
CA GLU A 327 9.97 6.79 -7.36
C GLU A 327 10.70 5.70 -6.57
N LEU A 328 9.90 4.84 -5.92
CA LEU A 328 10.36 3.56 -5.42
C LEU A 328 10.15 2.52 -6.52
N VAL A 329 11.18 1.79 -6.85
CA VAL A 329 11.13 0.75 -7.86
C VAL A 329 11.63 -0.59 -7.31
N ILE A 330 11.09 -1.66 -7.83
CA ILE A 330 11.59 -3.02 -7.56
C ILE A 330 12.20 -3.55 -8.84
N ARG A 331 13.41 -4.07 -8.76
CA ARG A 331 14.08 -4.68 -9.90
C ARG A 331 13.75 -6.16 -10.03
N GLU A 332 13.41 -6.58 -11.24
CA GLU A 332 13.32 -7.99 -11.58
C GLU A 332 14.71 -8.64 -11.42
N SER A 333 14.73 -9.81 -10.82
CA SER A 333 15.96 -10.55 -10.54
C SER A 333 15.91 -12.01 -11.01
N GLY A 334 14.87 -12.37 -11.75
CA GLY A 334 14.67 -13.74 -12.21
C GLY A 334 14.45 -14.76 -11.07
N PRO A 335 14.28 -16.03 -11.41
CA PRO A 335 13.95 -17.07 -10.42
C PRO A 335 15.09 -17.40 -9.46
N GLU A 336 16.34 -17.17 -9.87
CA GLU A 336 17.53 -17.44 -9.07
C GLU A 336 18.09 -16.19 -8.36
N GLY A 337 17.48 -15.03 -8.60
CA GLY A 337 17.91 -13.78 -7.97
C GLY A 337 19.20 -13.19 -8.53
N ARG A 338 19.60 -13.60 -9.74
CA ARG A 338 20.89 -13.22 -10.35
C ARG A 338 20.75 -12.31 -11.57
N ASP A 339 19.57 -12.23 -12.14
CA ASP A 339 19.33 -11.48 -13.37
C ASP A 339 18.89 -10.05 -13.05
N ALA A 340 19.61 -9.06 -13.57
CA ALA A 340 19.17 -7.68 -13.52
C ALA A 340 18.18 -7.42 -14.65
N GLY A 341 16.87 -7.54 -14.35
CA GLY A 341 15.79 -7.29 -15.29
C GLY A 341 15.28 -5.85 -15.26
N ARG A 342 14.02 -5.68 -15.63
CA ARG A 342 13.34 -4.37 -15.65
C ARG A 342 13.09 -3.85 -14.25
N ALA A 343 13.07 -2.53 -14.11
CA ALA A 343 12.60 -1.88 -12.90
C ALA A 343 11.10 -1.61 -13.02
N LEU A 344 10.34 -2.05 -12.02
CA LEU A 344 8.91 -1.83 -11.91
C LEU A 344 8.67 -0.71 -10.89
N SER A 345 8.09 0.41 -11.31
CA SER A 345 7.68 1.48 -10.42
C SER A 345 6.49 1.03 -9.57
N THR A 346 6.51 1.33 -8.28
CA THR A 346 5.48 0.90 -7.33
C THR A 346 4.81 2.06 -6.62
N SER A 347 5.57 3.12 -6.32
CA SER A 347 5.07 4.28 -5.59
C SER A 347 5.94 5.50 -5.79
N LEU A 348 5.38 6.67 -5.48
CA LEU A 348 6.09 7.93 -5.41
C LEU A 348 6.58 8.20 -3.98
N PHE A 349 7.65 8.96 -3.83
CA PHE A 349 8.09 9.40 -2.52
C PHE A 349 8.60 10.84 -2.53
N SER A 350 8.56 11.45 -1.36
CA SER A 350 9.28 12.67 -1.04
C SER A 350 9.88 12.56 0.36
N ARG A 351 11.18 12.79 0.49
CA ARG A 351 11.90 12.66 1.75
C ARG A 351 12.72 13.92 2.01
N TRP A 352 12.44 14.58 3.14
CA TRP A 352 13.32 15.58 3.67
C TRP A 352 14.36 14.94 4.58
N VAL A 353 15.62 15.32 4.40
CA VAL A 353 16.76 14.91 5.23
C VAL A 353 17.43 16.18 5.74
N SER A 354 17.72 16.23 7.06
CA SER A 354 18.42 17.36 7.67
C SER A 354 19.82 17.54 7.09
N ALA A 355 20.38 18.73 7.29
CA ALA A 355 21.76 19.02 6.91
C ALA A 355 22.77 18.24 7.74
#